data_fc143e94aea069a975e96849bd90ad31
#
_entry.id   fc143e94aea069a975e96849bd90ad31
#
_cell.length_a   1.000
_cell.length_b   1.000
_cell.length_c   1.000
_cell.angle_alpha   90.00
_cell.angle_beta   90.00
_cell.angle_gamma   90.00
#
_symmetry.space_group_name_H-M   'P 1'
#
loop_
_entity.id
_entity.type
_entity.pdbx_description
1 polymer ?
#
loop_
_entity_poly.entity_id
_entity_poly.type
_entity_poly.pdbx_seq_one_letter_code
_entity_poly.pdbx_strand_id
1 'polypeptide(L)'
;MRALKRIGKAVAWCVAVVVALGLVVAGLRAYNANKYPIAQMEASGGASGEEYPESDRVRKISGEYLNGFHFLPAEGAPERRGVVVVYGGSEGSPDYSRAELLAQDGYEVLSLYFFGQDNQRPTLAEVPLEQFDEVTGYIEEHVADPSPVTVVGTSKGAEFAALLAANGFAVDNLVGFVPAHFSYSGLDFSTGQDLPSFTLRGEAVPFASSWQSGVLTGLKMFGRMIVAYPASYRPTYEGAAGSAGDDARIDLGGFDGNAVFFGAGDDQMWQSDVAARALAEQS
;
A
#
# COMPACT_ATOMS: atom_id res chain seq x y z
N MET A 1 -30.23 -47.69 26.73
CA MET A 1 -30.25 -47.87 25.26
C MET A 1 -30.94 -46.72 24.47
N ARG A 2 -32.15 -46.23 24.86
CA ARG A 2 -32.86 -45.16 24.12
C ARG A 2 -32.12 -43.82 24.13
N ALA A 3 -31.45 -43.44 25.21
CA ALA A 3 -30.67 -42.19 25.30
C ALA A 3 -29.43 -42.21 24.37
N LEU A 4 -28.68 -43.32 24.33
CA LEU A 4 -27.53 -43.47 23.42
C LEU A 4 -27.92 -43.37 21.94
N LYS A 5 -29.08 -43.96 21.56
CA LYS A 5 -29.59 -43.84 20.19
C LYS A 5 -30.01 -42.42 19.85
N ARG A 6 -30.50 -41.60 20.79
CA ARG A 6 -30.84 -40.21 20.59
C ARG A 6 -29.59 -39.35 20.42
N ILE A 7 -28.57 -39.56 21.24
CA ILE A 7 -27.26 -38.90 21.13
C ILE A 7 -26.61 -39.22 19.78
N GLY A 8 -26.58 -40.49 19.37
CA GLY A 8 -26.03 -40.90 18.08
C GLY A 8 -26.74 -40.25 16.89
N LYS A 9 -28.09 -40.10 16.94
CA LYS A 9 -28.84 -39.40 15.91
C LYS A 9 -28.51 -37.88 15.87
N ALA A 10 -28.40 -37.23 17.04
CA ALA A 10 -28.04 -35.84 17.14
C ALA A 10 -26.63 -35.56 16.56
N VAL A 11 -25.65 -36.39 16.91
CA VAL A 11 -24.29 -36.31 16.35
C VAL A 11 -24.30 -36.53 14.84
N ALA A 12 -25.04 -37.55 14.33
CA ALA A 12 -25.15 -37.77 12.88
C ALA A 12 -25.79 -36.55 12.14
N TRP A 13 -26.78 -35.92 12.74
CA TRP A 13 -27.38 -34.73 12.21
C TRP A 13 -26.40 -33.52 12.20
N CYS A 14 -25.66 -33.32 13.27
CA CYS A 14 -24.63 -32.28 13.33
C CYS A 14 -23.54 -32.50 12.25
N VAL A 15 -23.08 -33.73 12.11
CA VAL A 15 -22.09 -34.07 11.05
C VAL A 15 -22.68 -33.84 9.65
N ALA A 16 -23.92 -34.26 9.40
CA ALA A 16 -24.57 -34.04 8.12
C ALA A 16 -24.71 -32.52 7.78
N VAL A 17 -25.07 -31.70 8.77
CA VAL A 17 -25.15 -30.26 8.62
C VAL A 17 -23.78 -29.65 8.30
N VAL A 18 -22.72 -30.02 9.02
CA VAL A 18 -21.34 -29.58 8.78
C VAL A 18 -20.87 -29.96 7.37
N VAL A 19 -21.12 -31.20 6.97
CA VAL A 19 -20.77 -31.66 5.61
C VAL A 19 -21.54 -30.89 4.55
N ALA A 20 -22.85 -30.68 4.74
CA ALA A 20 -23.65 -29.91 3.81
C ALA A 20 -23.16 -28.45 3.68
N LEU A 21 -22.84 -27.79 4.81
CA LEU A 21 -22.26 -26.45 4.81
C LEU A 21 -20.89 -26.43 4.09
N GLY A 22 -20.04 -27.42 4.34
CA GLY A 22 -18.75 -27.56 3.65
C GLY A 22 -18.90 -27.68 2.13
N LEU A 23 -19.88 -28.47 1.67
CA LEU A 23 -20.19 -28.62 0.24
C LEU A 23 -20.71 -27.32 -0.38
N VAL A 24 -21.56 -26.59 0.33
CA VAL A 24 -22.05 -25.27 -0.12
C VAL A 24 -20.87 -24.27 -0.22
N VAL A 25 -20.01 -24.21 0.77
CA VAL A 25 -18.82 -23.37 0.74
C VAL A 25 -17.92 -23.76 -0.44
N ALA A 26 -17.62 -25.03 -0.62
CA ALA A 26 -16.79 -25.52 -1.72
C ALA A 26 -17.40 -25.16 -3.10
N GLY A 27 -18.72 -25.32 -3.25
CA GLY A 27 -19.44 -24.95 -4.47
C GLY A 27 -19.38 -23.44 -4.74
N LEU A 28 -19.59 -22.61 -3.73
CA LEU A 28 -19.49 -21.15 -3.84
C LEU A 28 -18.05 -20.71 -4.18
N ARG A 29 -17.04 -21.32 -3.55
CA ARG A 29 -15.63 -21.04 -3.87
C ARG A 29 -15.32 -21.36 -5.33
N ALA A 30 -15.72 -22.53 -5.81
CA ALA A 30 -15.50 -22.92 -7.20
C ALA A 30 -16.22 -21.99 -8.19
N TYR A 31 -17.46 -21.60 -7.87
CA TYR A 31 -18.23 -20.65 -8.68
C TYR A 31 -17.56 -19.26 -8.71
N ASN A 32 -17.19 -18.73 -7.55
CA ASN A 32 -16.59 -17.40 -7.45
C ASN A 32 -15.19 -17.37 -8.08
N ALA A 33 -14.39 -18.42 -7.91
CA ALA A 33 -13.09 -18.58 -8.54
C ALA A 33 -13.16 -18.50 -10.08
N ASN A 34 -14.18 -19.12 -10.65
CA ASN A 34 -14.39 -19.10 -12.09
C ASN A 34 -14.97 -17.76 -12.59
N LYS A 35 -15.82 -17.12 -11.77
CA LYS A 35 -16.49 -15.86 -12.14
C LYS A 35 -15.59 -14.64 -11.96
N TYR A 36 -14.68 -14.67 -11.00
CA TYR A 36 -13.81 -13.54 -10.61
C TYR A 36 -12.33 -13.96 -10.60
N PRO A 37 -11.73 -14.30 -11.75
CA PRO A 37 -10.36 -14.83 -11.81
C PRO A 37 -9.31 -13.81 -11.35
N ILE A 38 -9.51 -12.53 -11.58
CA ILE A 38 -8.56 -11.45 -11.23
C ILE A 38 -8.44 -11.28 -9.71
N ALA A 39 -9.54 -11.41 -8.97
CA ALA A 39 -9.52 -11.29 -7.51
C ALA A 39 -8.67 -12.36 -6.80
N GLN A 40 -8.28 -13.42 -7.50
CA GLN A 40 -7.39 -14.46 -6.98
C GLN A 40 -5.91 -14.15 -7.25
N MET A 41 -5.60 -13.41 -8.30
CA MET A 41 -4.23 -12.98 -8.59
C MET A 41 -3.73 -11.95 -7.56
N GLU A 42 -4.60 -11.03 -7.12
CA GLU A 42 -4.27 -10.06 -6.08
C GLU A 42 -4.06 -10.68 -4.70
N ALA A 43 -4.69 -11.83 -4.44
CA ALA A 43 -4.52 -12.55 -3.17
C ALA A 43 -3.25 -13.42 -3.10
N SER A 44 -2.56 -13.63 -4.21
CA SER A 44 -1.44 -14.57 -4.30
C SER A 44 -0.05 -13.97 -4.14
N GLY A 45 0.07 -12.75 -3.65
CA GLY A 45 1.32 -12.25 -3.12
C GLY A 45 2.01 -11.19 -3.98
N GLY A 46 2.54 -10.22 -3.27
CA GLY A 46 3.33 -9.15 -3.80
C GLY A 46 4.62 -9.58 -4.49
N ALA A 47 5.25 -8.61 -5.10
CA ALA A 47 6.45 -8.70 -5.94
C ALA A 47 7.74 -9.13 -5.21
N SER A 48 7.65 -9.83 -4.09
CA SER A 48 8.81 -10.35 -3.38
C SER A 48 9.48 -11.47 -4.19
N GLY A 49 10.56 -11.11 -4.86
CA GLY A 49 11.38 -12.03 -5.67
C GLY A 49 11.39 -11.72 -7.17
N GLU A 50 10.78 -10.62 -7.61
CA GLU A 50 10.91 -10.15 -8.97
C GLU A 50 12.31 -9.57 -9.19
N GLU A 51 13.07 -10.13 -10.13
CA GLU A 51 14.37 -9.59 -10.54
C GLU A 51 14.14 -8.54 -11.63
N TYR A 52 14.56 -7.30 -11.35
CA TYR A 52 14.51 -6.21 -12.32
C TYR A 52 15.84 -6.07 -13.05
N PRO A 53 15.82 -5.84 -14.38
CA PRO A 53 17.02 -5.75 -15.17
C PRO A 53 17.82 -4.48 -14.88
N GLU A 54 19.15 -4.62 -14.89
CA GLU A 54 20.08 -3.50 -14.91
C GLU A 54 20.59 -3.26 -16.34
N SER A 55 21.06 -2.05 -16.61
CA SER A 55 21.65 -1.65 -17.90
C SER A 55 22.62 -0.50 -17.70
N ASP A 56 23.24 -0.02 -18.77
CA ASP A 56 24.10 1.18 -18.72
C ASP A 56 23.35 2.43 -18.22
N ARG A 57 21.99 2.42 -18.24
CA ARG A 57 21.13 3.52 -17.82
C ARG A 57 20.28 3.20 -16.60
N VAL A 58 20.31 1.98 -16.10
CA VAL A 58 19.56 1.55 -14.92
C VAL A 58 20.52 0.80 -14.01
N ARG A 59 20.81 1.36 -12.87
CA ARG A 59 21.69 0.75 -11.87
C ARG A 59 20.94 0.48 -10.57
N LYS A 60 21.19 -0.65 -9.96
CA LYS A 60 20.73 -0.93 -8.60
C LYS A 60 21.49 -0.03 -7.62
N ILE A 61 20.78 0.49 -6.65
CA ILE A 61 21.33 1.35 -5.58
C ILE A 61 20.91 0.80 -4.21
N SER A 62 21.80 0.94 -3.23
CA SER A 62 21.54 0.52 -1.86
C SER A 62 22.36 1.34 -0.87
N GLY A 63 21.84 1.51 0.34
CA GLY A 63 22.47 2.22 1.44
C GLY A 63 22.08 1.62 2.79
N GLU A 64 21.92 2.44 3.82
CA GLU A 64 21.47 2.01 5.13
C GLU A 64 20.01 1.56 5.09
N TYR A 65 19.12 2.41 4.54
CA TYR A 65 17.71 2.12 4.24
C TYR A 65 17.40 2.21 2.75
N LEU A 66 18.19 2.97 1.98
CA LEU A 66 18.01 3.13 0.55
C LEU A 66 18.12 1.77 -0.15
N ASN A 67 17.13 1.44 -0.98
CA ASN A 67 17.14 0.25 -1.82
C ASN A 67 16.25 0.47 -3.04
N GLY A 68 16.76 0.18 -4.22
CA GLY A 68 16.02 0.34 -5.47
C GLY A 68 16.91 0.53 -6.67
N PHE A 69 16.47 1.37 -7.61
CA PHE A 69 17.09 1.57 -8.91
C PHE A 69 17.16 3.04 -9.26
N HIS A 70 18.27 3.44 -9.85
CA HIS A 70 18.47 4.76 -10.41
C HIS A 70 18.44 4.67 -11.94
N PHE A 71 17.50 5.35 -12.57
CA PHE A 71 17.30 5.43 -13.99
C PHE A 71 17.84 6.74 -14.52
N LEU A 72 18.75 6.69 -15.46
CA LEU A 72 19.12 7.85 -16.26
C LEU A 72 18.09 8.07 -17.39
N PRO A 73 17.85 9.30 -17.83
CA PRO A 73 16.97 9.58 -18.97
C PRO A 73 17.33 8.75 -20.19
N ALA A 74 16.35 8.29 -20.95
CA ALA A 74 16.62 7.52 -22.18
C ALA A 74 17.42 8.32 -23.19
N GLU A 75 18.23 7.66 -24.00
CA GLU A 75 19.04 8.32 -25.01
C GLU A 75 18.16 9.03 -26.07
N GLY A 76 18.43 10.31 -26.30
CA GLY A 76 17.65 11.13 -27.22
C GLY A 76 16.29 11.59 -26.68
N ALA A 77 15.94 11.27 -25.44
CA ALA A 77 14.76 11.83 -24.79
C ALA A 77 14.87 13.34 -24.56
N PRO A 78 13.74 14.07 -24.43
CA PRO A 78 13.77 15.47 -24.03
C PRO A 78 14.45 15.64 -22.67
N GLU A 79 15.25 16.70 -22.53
CA GLU A 79 15.82 17.02 -21.22
C GLU A 79 14.72 17.56 -20.29
N ARG A 80 14.54 16.89 -19.14
CA ARG A 80 13.61 17.28 -18.07
C ARG A 80 14.41 17.75 -16.85
N ARG A 81 13.82 18.66 -16.09
CA ARG A 81 14.44 19.18 -14.88
C ARG A 81 14.04 18.38 -13.65
N GLY A 82 14.98 18.32 -12.71
CA GLY A 82 14.77 17.69 -11.42
C GLY A 82 14.80 16.18 -11.47
N VAL A 83 14.42 15.57 -10.38
CA VAL A 83 14.38 14.13 -10.19
C VAL A 83 13.00 13.65 -9.78
N VAL A 84 12.62 12.46 -10.23
CA VAL A 84 11.38 11.82 -9.82
C VAL A 84 11.70 10.62 -8.95
N VAL A 85 11.17 10.58 -7.74
CA VAL A 85 11.25 9.42 -6.83
C VAL A 85 9.91 8.68 -6.89
N VAL A 86 9.92 7.38 -7.22
CA VAL A 86 8.70 6.59 -7.30
C VAL A 86 8.67 5.49 -6.25
N TYR A 87 7.50 5.28 -5.66
CA TYR A 87 7.20 4.23 -4.69
C TYR A 87 5.97 3.44 -5.12
N GLY A 88 6.05 2.12 -5.07
CA GLY A 88 4.91 1.22 -5.25
C GLY A 88 3.93 1.26 -4.07
N GLY A 89 3.10 0.25 -3.96
CA GLY A 89 2.10 0.14 -2.89
C GLY A 89 2.45 -0.89 -1.83
N SER A 90 1.42 -1.46 -1.23
CA SER A 90 1.53 -2.49 -0.18
C SER A 90 2.07 -3.83 -0.68
N GLU A 91 2.18 -4.02 -1.98
CA GLU A 91 2.81 -5.17 -2.61
C GLU A 91 4.34 -5.17 -2.46
N GLY A 92 4.94 -4.05 -2.03
CA GLY A 92 6.38 -3.93 -1.78
C GLY A 92 7.22 -3.86 -3.07
N SER A 93 6.67 -3.34 -4.17
CA SER A 93 7.43 -3.08 -5.39
C SER A 93 8.07 -1.68 -5.37
N PRO A 94 9.13 -1.46 -6.17
CA PRO A 94 9.71 -0.12 -6.35
C PRO A 94 8.99 0.69 -7.45
N ASP A 95 7.87 0.19 -8.01
CA ASP A 95 7.17 0.74 -9.18
C ASP A 95 8.11 0.91 -10.41
N TYR A 96 8.94 -0.10 -10.67
CA TYR A 96 9.97 -0.11 -11.71
C TYR A 96 9.42 0.26 -13.10
N SER A 97 8.28 -0.29 -13.48
CA SER A 97 7.68 -0.02 -14.79
C SER A 97 7.29 1.45 -14.97
N ARG A 98 6.84 2.12 -13.91
CA ARG A 98 6.57 3.57 -13.96
C ARG A 98 7.86 4.36 -14.10
N ALA A 99 8.91 3.98 -13.38
CA ALA A 99 10.22 4.62 -13.50
C ALA A 99 10.77 4.51 -14.92
N GLU A 100 10.64 3.33 -15.54
CA GLU A 100 11.04 3.11 -16.93
C GLU A 100 10.31 4.05 -17.91
N LEU A 101 8.98 4.19 -17.77
CA LEU A 101 8.18 5.11 -18.59
C LEU A 101 8.60 6.56 -18.41
N LEU A 102 8.85 6.99 -17.17
CA LEU A 102 9.31 8.35 -16.89
C LEU A 102 10.72 8.62 -17.43
N ALA A 103 11.61 7.64 -17.33
CA ALA A 103 12.96 7.74 -17.91
C ALA A 103 12.92 7.79 -19.44
N GLN A 104 12.00 7.08 -20.09
CA GLN A 104 11.74 7.19 -21.53
C GLN A 104 11.25 8.59 -21.92
N ASP A 105 10.53 9.26 -21.02
CA ASP A 105 10.02 10.62 -21.20
C ASP A 105 11.05 11.72 -20.84
N GLY A 106 12.25 11.31 -20.41
CA GLY A 106 13.41 12.17 -20.19
C GLY A 106 13.65 12.63 -18.77
N TYR A 107 12.99 12.01 -17.80
CA TYR A 107 13.26 12.26 -16.38
C TYR A 107 14.40 11.40 -15.87
N GLU A 108 15.20 11.94 -14.95
CA GLU A 108 16.04 11.12 -14.05
C GLU A 108 15.16 10.59 -12.92
N VAL A 109 15.20 9.26 -12.64
CA VAL A 109 14.21 8.63 -11.76
C VAL A 109 14.88 7.71 -10.76
N LEU A 110 14.44 7.80 -9.50
CA LEU A 110 14.74 6.83 -8.45
C LEU A 110 13.50 5.97 -8.20
N SER A 111 13.58 4.68 -8.49
CA SER A 111 12.56 3.67 -8.28
C SER A 111 12.88 2.92 -7.00
N LEU A 112 12.16 3.21 -5.91
CA LEU A 112 12.60 2.82 -4.56
C LEU A 112 11.62 1.90 -3.85
N TYR A 113 12.18 0.93 -3.16
CA TYR A 113 11.48 0.22 -2.09
C TYR A 113 11.43 1.10 -0.84
N PHE A 114 10.36 1.02 -0.07
CA PHE A 114 10.28 1.66 1.25
C PHE A 114 10.12 0.65 2.39
N PHE A 115 9.96 -0.65 2.07
CA PHE A 115 10.01 -1.78 2.99
C PHE A 115 10.28 -3.09 2.21
N GLY A 116 10.53 -4.17 2.92
CA GLY A 116 10.60 -5.52 2.37
C GLY A 116 11.97 -5.97 1.89
N GLN A 117 12.98 -5.12 1.95
CA GLN A 117 14.35 -5.46 1.57
C GLN A 117 15.20 -5.78 2.80
N ASP A 118 16.36 -6.46 2.60
CA ASP A 118 17.24 -6.92 3.68
C ASP A 118 17.71 -5.80 4.63
N ASN A 119 17.82 -4.58 4.12
CA ASN A 119 18.22 -3.37 4.86
C ASN A 119 17.04 -2.51 5.31
N GLN A 120 15.81 -3.00 5.19
CA GLN A 120 14.58 -2.27 5.51
C GLN A 120 13.71 -3.05 6.51
N ARG A 121 12.59 -2.45 6.94
CA ARG A 121 11.55 -3.18 7.67
C ARG A 121 11.03 -4.32 6.80
N PRO A 122 10.93 -5.56 7.34
CA PRO A 122 10.54 -6.73 6.54
C PRO A 122 9.07 -6.68 6.10
N THR A 123 8.24 -5.92 6.79
CA THR A 123 6.82 -5.75 6.52
C THR A 123 6.45 -4.27 6.48
N LEU A 124 5.30 -3.95 5.91
CA LEU A 124 4.76 -2.60 5.93
C LEU A 124 4.19 -2.28 7.33
N ALA A 125 5.04 -2.22 8.31
CA ALA A 125 4.73 -1.82 9.67
C ALA A 125 5.93 -1.10 10.29
N GLU A 126 5.66 0.02 10.96
CA GLU A 126 6.66 0.86 11.61
C GLU A 126 7.79 1.31 10.66
N VAL A 127 7.46 1.58 9.40
CA VAL A 127 8.42 2.05 8.39
C VAL A 127 8.83 3.50 8.74
N PRO A 128 10.13 3.80 8.95
CA PRO A 128 10.56 5.14 9.33
C PRO A 128 10.45 6.11 8.15
N LEU A 129 9.83 7.27 8.37
CA LEU A 129 9.79 8.34 7.35
C LEU A 129 11.19 8.89 7.09
N GLU A 130 12.08 8.89 8.09
CA GLU A 130 13.45 9.38 8.03
C GLU A 130 14.34 8.65 7.03
N GLN A 131 13.94 7.47 6.54
CA GLN A 131 14.66 6.83 5.44
C GLN A 131 14.72 7.73 4.19
N PHE A 132 13.83 8.72 4.07
CA PHE A 132 13.85 9.68 2.97
C PHE A 132 15.01 10.69 3.07
N ASP A 133 15.59 10.92 4.25
CA ASP A 133 16.78 11.76 4.40
C ASP A 133 17.98 11.16 3.64
N GLU A 134 18.11 9.82 3.63
CA GLU A 134 19.13 9.14 2.83
C GLU A 134 18.87 9.28 1.33
N VAL A 135 17.60 9.25 0.91
CA VAL A 135 17.21 9.50 -0.50
C VAL A 135 17.60 10.92 -0.91
N THR A 136 17.33 11.90 -0.06
CA THR A 136 17.72 13.30 -0.30
C THR A 136 19.23 13.45 -0.43
N GLY A 137 20.00 12.86 0.48
CA GLY A 137 21.48 12.86 0.40
C GLY A 137 21.99 12.18 -0.89
N TYR A 138 21.38 11.07 -1.28
CA TYR A 138 21.71 10.40 -2.53
C TYR A 138 21.43 11.30 -3.76
N ILE A 139 20.29 11.99 -3.77
CA ILE A 139 19.92 12.92 -4.84
C ILE A 139 20.97 14.06 -4.97
N GLU A 140 21.34 14.68 -3.84
CA GLU A 140 22.34 15.75 -3.83
C GLU A 140 23.71 15.30 -4.34
N GLU A 141 24.10 14.07 -4.08
CA GLU A 141 25.42 13.54 -4.47
C GLU A 141 25.47 12.98 -5.89
N HIS A 142 24.36 12.42 -6.39
CA HIS A 142 24.37 11.56 -7.58
C HIS A 142 23.48 12.01 -8.72
N VAL A 143 22.57 12.97 -8.51
CA VAL A 143 21.66 13.49 -9.55
C VAL A 143 22.20 14.82 -10.08
N ALA A 144 22.25 14.94 -11.41
CA ALA A 144 22.86 16.10 -12.06
C ALA A 144 22.04 17.40 -11.89
N ASP A 145 20.71 17.31 -11.93
CA ASP A 145 19.76 18.40 -11.63
C ASP A 145 18.86 17.96 -10.47
N PRO A 146 19.28 18.18 -9.21
CA PRO A 146 18.60 17.61 -8.05
C PRO A 146 17.26 18.28 -7.70
N SER A 147 16.84 19.32 -8.38
CA SER A 147 15.63 20.08 -8.08
C SER A 147 14.85 20.49 -9.33
N PRO A 148 13.50 20.37 -9.31
CA PRO A 148 12.66 19.96 -8.18
C PRO A 148 12.67 18.44 -7.90
N VAL A 149 12.47 18.06 -6.64
CA VAL A 149 12.22 16.68 -6.21
C VAL A 149 10.73 16.40 -6.32
N THR A 150 10.36 15.49 -7.22
CA THR A 150 8.98 15.03 -7.39
C THR A 150 8.83 13.65 -6.78
N VAL A 151 7.94 13.47 -5.79
CA VAL A 151 7.66 12.16 -5.21
C VAL A 151 6.33 11.64 -5.72
N VAL A 152 6.38 10.46 -6.32
CA VAL A 152 5.22 9.76 -6.89
C VAL A 152 4.97 8.50 -6.07
N GLY A 153 3.78 8.34 -5.51
CA GLY A 153 3.41 7.16 -4.77
C GLY A 153 2.11 6.53 -5.28
N THR A 154 2.02 5.21 -5.14
CA THR A 154 0.80 4.46 -5.45
C THR A 154 0.29 3.79 -4.18
N SER A 155 -1.02 3.93 -3.87
CA SER A 155 -1.65 3.25 -2.71
C SER A 155 -0.91 3.57 -1.41
N LYS A 156 -0.33 2.60 -0.72
CA LYS A 156 0.48 2.81 0.49
C LYS A 156 1.73 3.66 0.23
N GLY A 157 2.30 3.62 -0.96
CA GLY A 157 3.35 4.55 -1.35
C GLY A 157 2.86 6.01 -1.50
N ALA A 158 1.59 6.21 -1.88
CA ALA A 158 0.99 7.54 -1.89
C ALA A 158 0.71 8.05 -0.46
N GLU A 159 0.34 7.16 0.48
CA GLU A 159 0.25 7.47 1.90
C GLU A 159 1.63 7.88 2.46
N PHE A 160 2.68 7.11 2.14
CA PHE A 160 4.06 7.41 2.51
C PHE A 160 4.49 8.78 1.95
N ALA A 161 4.34 9.03 0.66
CA ALA A 161 4.71 10.27 0.00
C ALA A 161 3.97 11.50 0.58
N ALA A 162 2.68 11.36 0.87
CA ALA A 162 1.90 12.42 1.50
C ALA A 162 2.36 12.71 2.94
N LEU A 163 2.74 11.67 3.70
CA LEU A 163 3.32 11.85 5.02
C LEU A 163 4.70 12.50 4.98
N LEU A 164 5.53 12.22 3.98
CA LEU A 164 6.79 12.94 3.78
C LEU A 164 6.54 14.43 3.58
N ALA A 165 5.64 14.79 2.66
CA ALA A 165 5.28 16.19 2.39
C ALA A 165 4.67 16.87 3.63
N ALA A 166 3.77 16.21 4.34
CA ALA A 166 3.13 16.72 5.57
C ALA A 166 4.12 16.96 6.72
N ASN A 167 5.24 16.24 6.75
CA ASN A 167 6.25 16.35 7.82
C ASN A 167 7.50 17.14 7.41
N GLY A 168 7.46 17.85 6.28
CA GLY A 168 8.50 18.80 5.88
C GLY A 168 9.77 18.16 5.32
N PHE A 169 9.71 16.93 4.81
CA PHE A 169 10.81 16.35 4.04
C PHE A 169 10.97 17.07 2.69
N ALA A 170 12.11 16.89 2.05
CA ALA A 170 12.48 17.57 0.81
C ALA A 170 11.65 17.09 -0.40
N VAL A 171 10.38 17.47 -0.43
CA VAL A 171 9.43 17.19 -1.52
C VAL A 171 8.97 18.52 -2.11
N ASP A 172 9.24 18.76 -3.40
CA ASP A 172 8.76 19.95 -4.12
C ASP A 172 7.43 19.70 -4.82
N ASN A 173 7.25 18.47 -5.34
CA ASN A 173 6.00 18.06 -5.98
C ASN A 173 5.56 16.68 -5.47
N LEU A 174 4.28 16.55 -5.18
CA LEU A 174 3.66 15.32 -4.70
C LEU A 174 2.66 14.81 -5.72
N VAL A 175 2.81 13.55 -6.17
CA VAL A 175 1.84 12.88 -7.05
C VAL A 175 1.35 11.59 -6.37
N GLY A 176 0.06 11.54 -6.04
CA GLY A 176 -0.55 10.39 -5.39
C GLY A 176 -1.55 9.67 -6.29
N PHE A 177 -1.26 8.40 -6.60
CA PHE A 177 -2.22 7.50 -7.26
C PHE A 177 -2.97 6.68 -6.22
N VAL A 178 -4.29 6.70 -6.29
CA VAL A 178 -5.21 6.07 -5.34
C VAL A 178 -4.77 6.31 -3.88
N PRO A 179 -4.70 7.61 -3.44
CA PRO A 179 -4.12 8.00 -2.17
C PRO A 179 -5.00 7.65 -0.97
N ALA A 180 -4.43 7.81 0.23
CA ALA A 180 -5.15 7.85 1.51
C ALA A 180 -5.05 9.25 2.12
N HIS A 181 -6.10 9.68 2.83
CA HIS A 181 -6.12 10.95 3.58
C HIS A 181 -6.04 10.75 5.10
N PHE A 182 -5.82 9.51 5.51
CA PHE A 182 -5.44 9.09 6.85
C PHE A 182 -4.19 8.23 6.73
N SER A 183 -3.33 8.23 7.75
CA SER A 183 -2.44 7.11 7.98
C SER A 183 -3.26 5.93 8.48
N TYR A 184 -2.96 4.71 8.04
CA TYR A 184 -3.69 3.50 8.43
C TYR A 184 -2.76 2.49 9.10
N SER A 185 -3.37 1.47 9.72
CA SER A 185 -2.64 0.31 10.28
C SER A 185 -1.63 -0.26 9.29
N GLY A 186 -0.50 -0.68 9.82
CA GLY A 186 0.49 -1.49 9.11
C GLY A 186 -0.03 -2.86 8.71
N LEU A 187 0.68 -3.53 7.83
CA LEU A 187 0.31 -4.82 7.26
C LEU A 187 1.24 -5.94 7.76
N ASP A 188 1.52 -5.95 9.06
CA ASP A 188 2.16 -7.08 9.73
C ASP A 188 1.13 -7.88 10.52
N PHE A 189 0.73 -9.03 9.96
CA PHE A 189 -0.23 -9.92 10.59
C PHE A 189 0.45 -11.01 11.45
N SER A 190 1.78 -11.07 11.47
CA SER A 190 2.54 -12.11 12.18
C SER A 190 2.55 -11.89 13.68
N THR A 191 2.53 -10.64 14.14
CA THR A 191 2.61 -10.25 15.54
C THR A 191 1.26 -10.34 16.26
N GLY A 192 0.14 -10.29 15.52
CA GLY A 192 -1.20 -10.15 16.07
C GLY A 192 -1.40 -8.81 16.81
N GLN A 193 -0.60 -7.80 16.50
CA GLN A 193 -0.70 -6.45 17.03
C GLN A 193 -1.22 -5.48 15.96
N ASP A 194 -1.87 -4.42 16.40
CA ASP A 194 -2.27 -3.32 15.54
C ASP A 194 -1.14 -2.28 15.54
N LEU A 195 -0.27 -2.38 14.56
CA LEU A 195 0.91 -1.52 14.42
C LEU A 195 0.64 -0.39 13.43
N PRO A 196 1.29 0.79 13.57
CA PRO A 196 1.24 1.83 12.55
C PRO A 196 1.95 1.37 11.27
N SER A 197 1.56 1.90 10.11
CA SER A 197 2.36 1.72 8.88
C SER A 197 3.71 2.42 8.99
N PHE A 198 3.72 3.61 9.60
CA PHE A 198 4.87 4.51 9.58
C PHE A 198 5.23 5.02 10.97
N THR A 199 6.51 5.36 11.14
CA THR A 199 7.05 6.04 12.32
C THR A 199 7.73 7.34 11.91
N LEU A 200 7.77 8.30 12.84
CA LEU A 200 8.52 9.54 12.72
C LEU A 200 9.34 9.74 14.00
N ARG A 201 10.66 9.81 13.87
CA ARG A 201 11.62 9.94 15.00
C ARG A 201 11.46 8.84 16.06
N GLY A 202 11.15 7.62 15.56
CA GLY A 202 10.96 6.45 16.39
C GLY A 202 9.59 6.35 17.07
N GLU A 203 8.72 7.36 16.91
CA GLU A 203 7.36 7.36 17.45
C GLU A 203 6.36 6.96 16.34
N ALA A 204 5.27 6.30 16.73
CA ALA A 204 4.22 5.94 15.82
C ALA A 204 3.59 7.19 15.18
N VAL A 205 3.49 7.25 13.86
CA VAL A 205 2.59 8.20 13.21
C VAL A 205 1.17 7.81 13.63
N PRO A 206 0.34 8.75 14.16
CA PRO A 206 -1.04 8.45 14.50
C PRO A 206 -1.78 7.85 13.31
N PHE A 207 -2.59 6.83 13.53
CA PHE A 207 -3.19 6.07 12.43
C PHE A 207 -4.62 5.62 12.73
N ALA A 208 -5.39 5.45 11.67
CA ALA A 208 -6.73 4.87 11.69
C ALA A 208 -6.61 3.33 11.79
N SER A 209 -7.00 2.79 12.96
CA SER A 209 -6.91 1.38 13.28
C SER A 209 -7.92 0.55 12.49
N SER A 210 -7.45 -0.41 11.71
CA SER A 210 -8.33 -1.37 11.02
C SER A 210 -9.10 -2.28 11.98
N TRP A 211 -8.62 -2.44 13.21
CA TRP A 211 -9.29 -3.21 14.26
C TRP A 211 -10.53 -2.48 14.80
N GLN A 212 -10.61 -1.17 14.62
CA GLN A 212 -11.74 -0.35 15.01
C GLN A 212 -12.82 -0.21 13.91
N SER A 213 -12.66 -0.90 12.77
CA SER A 213 -13.59 -0.86 11.65
C SER A 213 -15.00 -1.44 11.94
N GLY A 214 -15.16 -2.10 13.09
CA GLY A 214 -16.42 -2.66 13.55
C GLY A 214 -16.57 -4.16 13.27
N VAL A 215 -17.15 -4.87 14.24
CA VAL A 215 -17.31 -6.35 14.22
C VAL A 215 -18.10 -6.84 13.01
N LEU A 216 -19.15 -6.11 12.62
CA LEU A 216 -20.00 -6.51 11.49
C LEU A 216 -19.25 -6.44 10.15
N THR A 217 -18.38 -5.44 9.99
CA THR A 217 -17.51 -5.29 8.81
C THR A 217 -16.52 -6.46 8.73
N GLY A 218 -15.86 -6.77 9.85
CA GLY A 218 -14.96 -7.94 9.93
C GLY A 218 -15.66 -9.26 9.60
N LEU A 219 -16.87 -9.50 10.13
CA LEU A 219 -17.66 -10.70 9.84
C LEU A 219 -18.06 -10.79 8.35
N LYS A 220 -18.45 -9.68 7.73
CA LYS A 220 -18.76 -9.64 6.28
C LYS A 220 -17.53 -9.95 5.44
N MET A 221 -16.38 -9.34 5.76
CA MET A 221 -15.12 -9.60 5.07
C MET A 221 -14.70 -11.05 5.21
N PHE A 222 -14.73 -11.60 6.43
CA PHE A 222 -14.41 -13.00 6.70
C PHE A 222 -15.33 -13.96 5.91
N GLY A 223 -16.65 -13.67 5.88
CA GLY A 223 -17.61 -14.45 5.11
C GLY A 223 -17.30 -14.45 3.59
N ARG A 224 -16.90 -13.31 3.04
CA ARG A 224 -16.47 -13.20 1.62
C ARG A 224 -15.19 -14.01 1.36
N MET A 225 -14.21 -13.95 2.25
CA MET A 225 -12.98 -14.74 2.15
C MET A 225 -13.25 -16.25 2.18
N ILE A 226 -14.14 -16.71 3.06
CA ILE A 226 -14.52 -18.13 3.15
C ILE A 226 -15.05 -18.65 1.81
N VAL A 227 -15.87 -17.89 1.10
CA VAL A 227 -16.48 -18.31 -0.17
C VAL A 227 -15.69 -17.82 -1.39
N ALA A 228 -14.50 -17.27 -1.24
CA ALA A 228 -13.67 -16.69 -2.30
C ALA A 228 -14.43 -15.66 -3.16
N TYR A 229 -15.33 -14.89 -2.55
CA TYR A 229 -15.96 -13.74 -3.20
C TYR A 229 -15.01 -12.56 -3.15
N PRO A 230 -14.92 -11.71 -4.20
CA PRO A 230 -14.05 -10.53 -4.18
C PRO A 230 -14.25 -9.72 -2.91
N ALA A 231 -13.16 -9.55 -2.16
CA ALA A 231 -13.21 -8.76 -0.95
C ALA A 231 -13.26 -7.27 -1.34
N SER A 232 -14.23 -6.53 -0.76
CA SER A 232 -14.14 -5.09 -0.70
C SER A 232 -13.59 -4.73 0.67
N TYR A 233 -12.40 -4.14 0.69
CA TYR A 233 -11.77 -3.67 1.92
C TYR A 233 -12.21 -2.25 2.28
N ARG A 234 -12.80 -1.52 1.33
CA ARG A 234 -13.27 -0.13 1.50
C ARG A 234 -14.11 0.08 2.77
N PRO A 235 -15.11 -0.76 3.11
CA PRO A 235 -15.85 -0.59 4.37
C PRO A 235 -14.99 -0.69 5.64
N THR A 236 -13.89 -1.45 5.58
CA THR A 236 -12.94 -1.55 6.69
C THR A 236 -12.16 -0.25 6.87
N TYR A 237 -11.63 0.31 5.79
CA TYR A 237 -10.92 1.58 5.81
C TYR A 237 -11.83 2.77 6.15
N GLU A 238 -13.07 2.79 5.63
CA GLU A 238 -14.08 3.79 6.00
C GLU A 238 -14.46 3.71 7.49
N GLY A 239 -14.62 2.48 8.02
CA GLY A 239 -14.89 2.26 9.45
C GLY A 239 -13.73 2.66 10.35
N ALA A 240 -12.50 2.36 9.94
CA ALA A 240 -11.28 2.78 10.63
C ALA A 240 -11.16 4.31 10.65
N ALA A 241 -11.30 4.97 9.51
CA ALA A 241 -11.28 6.43 9.40
C ALA A 241 -12.38 7.10 10.22
N GLY A 242 -13.59 6.52 10.24
CA GLY A 242 -14.72 7.03 11.02
C GLY A 242 -14.55 6.90 12.55
N SER A 243 -13.61 6.05 12.99
CA SER A 243 -13.31 5.80 14.42
C SER A 243 -12.01 6.45 14.86
N ALA A 244 -11.22 6.96 13.93
CA ALA A 244 -9.91 7.58 14.18
C ALA A 244 -10.05 9.00 14.72
N GLY A 245 -9.02 9.44 15.45
CA GLY A 245 -8.85 10.86 15.79
C GLY A 245 -8.42 11.71 14.59
N ASP A 246 -8.57 13.02 14.72
CA ASP A 246 -8.12 13.95 13.67
C ASP A 246 -6.61 13.94 13.47
N ASP A 247 -5.85 13.52 14.48
CA ASP A 247 -4.40 13.36 14.46
C ASP A 247 -3.90 12.25 13.51
N ALA A 248 -4.77 11.30 13.16
CA ALA A 248 -4.49 10.28 12.15
C ALA A 248 -4.70 10.79 10.70
N ARG A 249 -5.25 11.99 10.51
CA ARG A 249 -5.37 12.61 9.19
C ARG A 249 -4.03 13.10 8.70
N ILE A 250 -3.79 12.91 7.41
CA ILE A 250 -2.64 13.51 6.73
C ILE A 250 -2.98 14.98 6.48
N ASP A 251 -2.20 15.88 7.09
CA ASP A 251 -2.38 17.33 6.99
C ASP A 251 -1.35 17.93 6.04
N LEU A 252 -1.78 18.33 4.85
CA LEU A 252 -0.95 19.01 3.85
C LEU A 252 -1.02 20.54 3.94
N GLY A 253 -1.73 21.10 4.93
CA GLY A 253 -1.91 22.55 5.06
C GLY A 253 -0.60 23.34 5.28
N GLY A 254 0.49 22.67 5.64
CA GLY A 254 1.84 23.24 5.74
C GLY A 254 2.76 22.90 4.57
N PHE A 255 2.28 22.22 3.55
CA PHE A 255 3.06 21.86 2.38
C PHE A 255 3.01 22.97 1.33
N ASP A 256 4.16 23.60 1.06
CA ASP A 256 4.28 24.73 0.11
C ASP A 256 4.51 24.28 -1.35
N GLY A 257 4.59 22.97 -1.59
CA GLY A 257 4.84 22.39 -2.93
C GLY A 257 3.58 22.26 -3.77
N ASN A 258 3.71 21.61 -4.94
CA ASN A 258 2.56 21.30 -5.79
C ASN A 258 2.09 19.87 -5.52
N ALA A 259 0.78 19.63 -5.45
CA ALA A 259 0.23 18.31 -5.26
C ALA A 259 -0.82 17.95 -6.32
N VAL A 260 -0.78 16.70 -6.80
CA VAL A 260 -1.78 16.14 -7.72
C VAL A 260 -2.18 14.76 -7.26
N PHE A 261 -3.48 14.51 -7.19
CA PHE A 261 -4.03 13.24 -6.71
C PHE A 261 -4.99 12.61 -7.70
N PHE A 262 -4.85 11.32 -7.92
CA PHE A 262 -5.71 10.52 -8.79
C PHE A 262 -6.46 9.47 -7.96
N GLY A 263 -7.75 9.70 -7.71
CA GLY A 263 -8.63 8.74 -7.05
C GLY A 263 -9.43 7.92 -8.03
N ALA A 264 -9.71 6.65 -7.70
CA ALA A 264 -10.57 5.78 -8.51
C ALA A 264 -12.03 5.87 -8.00
N GLY A 265 -12.99 6.16 -8.89
CA GLY A 265 -14.38 6.38 -8.53
C GLY A 265 -15.11 5.14 -7.99
N ASP A 266 -14.65 3.93 -8.36
CA ASP A 266 -15.18 2.65 -7.85
C ASP A 266 -14.07 1.83 -7.17
N ASP A 267 -13.27 2.49 -6.34
CA ASP A 267 -12.21 1.84 -5.57
C ASP A 267 -12.82 0.94 -4.49
N GLN A 268 -12.56 -0.36 -4.59
CA GLN A 268 -13.03 -1.37 -3.64
C GLN A 268 -11.97 -1.68 -2.56
N MET A 269 -10.75 -1.15 -2.70
CA MET A 269 -9.71 -1.30 -1.69
C MET A 269 -9.95 -0.31 -0.55
N TRP A 270 -10.00 0.99 -0.85
CA TRP A 270 -10.27 2.05 0.10
C TRP A 270 -10.95 3.26 -0.58
N GLN A 271 -11.21 4.34 0.14
CA GLN A 271 -11.91 5.52 -0.37
C GLN A 271 -10.96 6.51 -1.07
N SER A 272 -10.20 6.06 -2.09
CA SER A 272 -9.21 6.91 -2.76
C SER A 272 -9.82 8.12 -3.48
N ASP A 273 -11.07 8.01 -3.95
CA ASP A 273 -11.82 9.11 -4.54
C ASP A 273 -12.14 10.23 -3.53
N VAL A 274 -12.43 9.87 -2.28
CA VAL A 274 -12.65 10.81 -1.16
C VAL A 274 -11.30 11.39 -0.73
N ALA A 275 -10.28 10.55 -0.61
CA ALA A 275 -8.95 10.94 -0.17
C ALA A 275 -8.30 11.94 -1.14
N ALA A 276 -8.39 11.69 -2.45
CA ALA A 276 -7.84 12.60 -3.46
C ALA A 276 -8.43 14.01 -3.37
N ARG A 277 -9.75 14.11 -3.14
CA ARG A 277 -10.41 15.42 -2.94
C ARG A 277 -9.98 16.08 -1.62
N ALA A 278 -9.99 15.31 -0.53
CA ALA A 278 -9.64 15.83 0.79
C ALA A 278 -8.20 16.34 0.89
N LEU A 279 -7.25 15.69 0.22
CA LEU A 279 -5.86 16.13 0.16
C LEU A 279 -5.68 17.35 -0.77
N ALA A 280 -6.36 17.36 -1.93
CA ALA A 280 -6.28 18.47 -2.87
C ALA A 280 -6.91 19.76 -2.34
N GLU A 281 -7.85 19.69 -1.39
CA GLU A 281 -8.45 20.87 -0.75
C GLU A 281 -7.52 21.54 0.28
N GLN A 282 -6.43 20.86 0.68
CA GLN A 282 -5.47 21.32 1.67
C GLN A 282 -4.19 21.89 1.05
N SER A 283 -3.86 21.43 -0.18
CA SER A 283 -2.61 21.75 -0.89
C SER A 283 -2.72 22.92 -1.86
#